data_c94c489e6b0a317f4ecb70e9e8fdafeb
#
_entry.id   c94c489e6b0a317f4ecb70e9e8fdafeb
#
_cell.length_a   1.000
_cell.length_b   1.000
_cell.length_c   1.000
_cell.angle_alpha   90.00
_cell.angle_beta   90.00
_cell.angle_gamma   90.00
#
_symmetry.space_group_name_H-M   'P 1'
#
loop_
_entity.id
_entity.type
_entity.pdbx_description
1 polymer ?
#
loop_
_entity_poly.entity_id
_entity_poly.type
_entity_poly.pdbx_seq_one_letter_code
_entity_poly.pdbx_strand_id
1 'polypeptide(L)'
;MNRAEMGRADTMRLDRFLWWARLAKTRSAAQAIASDGHLRLDGRAIDRAHACVRVGNVLTYIAHGRVRVIRVEALPVRRGPAPEAQGCYTDLETANVSQQARVD
;
A
#
# COMPACT_ATOMS: atom_id res chain seq x y z
N MET A 1 5.23 29.02 5.03
CA MET A 1 4.76 27.74 4.70
C MET A 1 4.44 26.89 5.90
N ASN A 2 3.37 26.21 5.85
CA ASN A 2 2.92 25.44 6.98
C ASN A 2 3.39 24.00 6.86
N ARG A 3 4.31 23.63 7.73
CA ARG A 3 4.91 22.32 7.68
C ARG A 3 3.92 21.22 8.02
N ALA A 4 3.05 21.47 8.98
CA ALA A 4 2.04 20.48 9.35
C ALA A 4 1.10 20.20 8.20
N GLU A 5 0.77 21.24 7.47
CA GLU A 5 -0.06 21.12 6.32
C GLU A 5 0.58 20.26 5.25
N MET A 6 1.86 20.46 5.02
CA MET A 6 2.60 19.64 4.08
C MET A 6 2.61 18.19 4.51
N GLY A 7 2.81 17.96 5.80
CA GLY A 7 2.82 16.61 6.30
C GLY A 7 1.51 15.90 6.06
N ARG A 8 0.40 16.60 6.28
CA ARG A 8 -0.90 15.99 6.05
C ARG A 8 -1.15 15.72 4.58
N ALA A 9 -0.68 16.62 3.72
CA ALA A 9 -0.86 16.45 2.29
C ALA A 9 -0.04 15.27 1.77
N ASP A 10 1.02 14.91 2.48
CA ASP A 10 1.94 13.88 2.05
C ASP A 10 1.62 12.50 2.62
N THR A 11 0.56 12.37 3.38
CA THR A 11 0.24 11.09 4.00
C THR A 11 -1.24 10.80 3.86
N MET A 12 -1.58 9.52 3.96
CA MET A 12 -2.97 9.14 4.09
C MET A 12 -3.04 7.84 4.87
N ARG A 13 -4.24 7.53 5.36
CA ARG A 13 -4.43 6.31 6.14
C ARG A 13 -4.16 5.09 5.27
N LEU A 14 -3.52 4.11 5.88
CA LEU A 14 -3.17 2.88 5.19
C LEU A 14 -4.39 2.16 4.64
N ASP A 15 -5.45 2.02 5.45
CA ASP A 15 -6.64 1.32 5.00
C ASP A 15 -7.31 2.06 3.83
N ARG A 16 -7.31 3.38 3.87
CA ARG A 16 -7.86 4.17 2.77
C ARG A 16 -7.03 4.00 1.52
N PHE A 17 -5.72 4.00 1.64
CA PHE A 17 -4.85 3.81 0.49
C PHE A 17 -5.12 2.47 -0.17
N LEU A 18 -5.19 1.40 0.62
CA LEU A 18 -5.42 0.06 0.07
C LEU A 18 -6.72 -0.01 -0.69
N TRP A 19 -7.76 0.66 -0.18
CA TRP A 19 -9.06 0.62 -0.82
C TRP A 19 -9.11 1.54 -2.05
N TRP A 20 -8.60 2.77 -1.91
CA TRP A 20 -8.64 3.75 -2.99
C TRP A 20 -7.73 3.35 -4.15
N ALA A 21 -6.60 2.73 -3.87
CA ALA A 21 -5.69 2.24 -4.92
C ALA A 21 -6.14 0.90 -5.48
N ARG A 22 -7.30 0.41 -5.05
CA ARG A 22 -7.91 -0.83 -5.52
C ARG A 22 -7.05 -2.06 -5.27
N LEU A 23 -6.23 -2.01 -4.23
CA LEU A 23 -5.49 -3.17 -3.77
C LEU A 23 -6.36 -4.07 -2.93
N ALA A 24 -7.45 -3.52 -2.38
CA ALA A 24 -8.46 -4.27 -1.66
C ALA A 24 -9.80 -3.96 -2.31
N LYS A 25 -10.65 -4.97 -2.44
CA LYS A 25 -11.93 -4.82 -3.13
C LYS A 25 -12.93 -4.00 -2.34
N THR A 26 -12.88 -4.10 -1.02
CA THR A 26 -13.85 -3.41 -0.18
C THR A 26 -13.11 -2.68 0.92
N ARG A 27 -13.83 -1.76 1.54
CA ARG A 27 -13.30 -1.05 2.68
C ARG A 27 -12.98 -2.01 3.82
N SER A 28 -13.86 -2.98 4.06
CA SER A 28 -13.63 -3.96 5.12
C SER A 28 -12.39 -4.79 4.85
N ALA A 29 -12.20 -5.21 3.60
CA ALA A 29 -11.01 -5.98 3.24
C ALA A 29 -9.76 -5.16 3.46
N ALA A 30 -9.80 -3.88 3.12
CA ALA A 30 -8.65 -3.00 3.32
C ALA A 30 -8.33 -2.88 4.81
N GLN A 31 -9.35 -2.72 5.64
CA GLN A 31 -9.14 -2.61 7.08
C GLN A 31 -8.59 -3.90 7.65
N ALA A 32 -9.07 -5.04 7.16
CA ALA A 32 -8.58 -6.33 7.64
C ALA A 32 -7.11 -6.51 7.30
N ILE A 33 -6.72 -6.19 6.07
CA ILE A 33 -5.32 -6.28 5.67
C ILE A 33 -4.44 -5.41 6.55
N ALA A 34 -4.88 -4.19 6.81
CA ALA A 34 -4.09 -3.24 7.57
C ALA A 34 -4.00 -3.59 9.04
N SER A 35 -4.96 -4.34 9.57
CA SER A 35 -5.06 -4.58 11.02
C SER A 35 -4.64 -5.96 11.48
N ASP A 36 -4.43 -6.90 10.56
CA ASP A 36 -4.25 -8.29 10.98
C ASP A 36 -2.84 -8.60 11.48
N GLY A 37 -1.95 -7.62 11.43
CA GLY A 37 -0.60 -7.81 11.97
C GLY A 37 0.39 -8.38 10.99
N HIS A 38 -0.02 -8.69 9.78
CA HIS A 38 0.88 -9.27 8.78
C HIS A 38 1.42 -8.24 7.80
N LEU A 39 0.89 -7.03 7.82
CA LEU A 39 1.36 -6.00 6.91
C LEU A 39 2.63 -5.37 7.44
N ARG A 40 3.58 -5.16 6.55
CA ARG A 40 4.81 -4.44 6.89
C ARG A 40 4.90 -3.17 6.08
N LEU A 41 5.25 -2.11 6.77
CA LEU A 41 5.47 -0.79 6.16
C LEU A 41 6.96 -0.53 6.25
N ASP A 42 7.64 -0.53 5.11
CA ASP A 42 9.10 -0.37 5.07
C ASP A 42 9.78 -1.36 5.99
N GLY A 43 9.28 -2.61 6.01
CA GLY A 43 9.87 -3.68 6.79
C GLY A 43 9.40 -3.74 8.23
N ARG A 44 8.57 -2.82 8.65
CA ARG A 44 8.11 -2.73 10.02
C ARG A 44 6.67 -3.22 10.14
N ALA A 45 6.41 -4.14 11.04
CA ALA A 45 5.07 -4.69 11.19
C ALA A 45 4.10 -3.63 11.68
N ILE A 46 2.94 -3.59 11.03
CA ILE A 46 1.88 -2.63 11.36
C ILE A 46 0.61 -3.42 11.66
N ASP A 47 -0.09 -3.03 12.71
CA ASP A 47 -1.36 -3.69 13.04
C ASP A 47 -2.49 -2.70 13.26
N ARG A 48 -2.35 -1.49 12.69
CA ARG A 48 -3.35 -0.45 12.83
C ARG A 48 -3.79 0.06 11.49
N ALA A 49 -5.10 -0.02 11.25
CA ALA A 49 -5.67 0.41 9.99
C ALA A 49 -5.41 1.88 9.70
N HIS A 50 -5.28 2.68 10.75
CA HIS A 50 -5.12 4.12 10.60
C HIS A 50 -3.67 4.57 10.53
N ALA A 51 -2.72 3.63 10.50
CA ALA A 51 -1.32 4.00 10.25
C ALA A 51 -1.25 4.77 8.93
N CYS A 52 -0.29 5.67 8.81
CA CYS A 52 -0.19 6.53 7.65
C CYS A 52 0.86 6.04 6.67
N VAL A 53 0.57 6.21 5.39
CA VAL A 53 1.53 5.89 4.33
C VAL A 53 1.84 7.16 3.55
N ARG A 54 2.98 7.15 2.88
CA ARG A 54 3.42 8.25 2.03
C ARG A 54 4.10 7.69 0.80
N VAL A 55 4.28 8.56 -0.19
CA VAL A 55 4.99 8.19 -1.40
C VAL A 55 6.38 7.67 -1.03
N GLY A 56 6.76 6.57 -1.64
CA GLY A 56 8.04 5.95 -1.39
C GLY A 56 8.00 4.79 -0.41
N ASN A 57 6.94 4.69 0.38
CA ASN A 57 6.81 3.56 1.30
C ASN A 57 6.65 2.26 0.53
N VAL A 58 7.18 1.19 1.10
CA VAL A 58 7.03 -0.15 0.55
C VAL A 58 6.12 -0.92 1.49
N LEU A 59 5.04 -1.46 0.94
CA LEU A 59 4.07 -2.25 1.70
C LEU A 59 4.22 -3.71 1.33
N THR A 60 4.32 -4.57 2.33
CA THR A 60 4.36 -6.01 2.15
C THR A 60 3.18 -6.59 2.92
N TYR A 61 2.34 -7.35 2.25
CA TYR A 61 1.16 -7.90 2.89
C TYR A 61 0.71 -9.16 2.17
N ILE A 62 -0.23 -9.87 2.79
CA ILE A 62 -0.76 -11.11 2.24
C ILE A 62 -2.17 -10.84 1.73
N ALA A 63 -2.43 -11.22 0.50
CA ALA A 63 -3.75 -11.10 -0.11
C ALA A 63 -4.00 -12.33 -0.94
N HIS A 64 -5.15 -12.97 -0.71
CA HIS A 64 -5.53 -14.17 -1.44
C HIS A 64 -4.45 -15.25 -1.35
N GLY A 65 -3.87 -15.41 -0.17
CA GLY A 65 -2.86 -16.42 0.08
C GLY A 65 -1.51 -16.14 -0.54
N ARG A 66 -1.30 -14.95 -1.05
CA ARG A 66 -0.04 -14.60 -1.71
C ARG A 66 0.55 -13.35 -1.09
N VAL A 67 1.87 -13.32 -1.03
CA VAL A 67 2.58 -12.14 -0.54
C VAL A 67 2.63 -11.11 -1.66
N ARG A 68 2.27 -9.89 -1.33
CA ARG A 68 2.38 -8.77 -2.27
C ARG A 68 3.33 -7.75 -1.70
N VAL A 69 4.18 -7.21 -2.56
CA VAL A 69 5.09 -6.14 -2.21
C VAL A 69 4.87 -5.02 -3.21
N ILE A 70 4.46 -3.87 -2.72
CA ILE A 70 4.21 -2.73 -3.61
C ILE A 70 4.89 -1.49 -3.05
N ARG A 71 5.26 -0.60 -3.94
CA ARG A 71 5.78 0.69 -3.54
C ARG A 71 4.74 1.75 -3.85
N VAL A 72 4.52 2.66 -2.89
CA VAL A 72 3.58 3.75 -3.06
C VAL A 72 4.20 4.80 -3.97
N GLU A 73 3.55 5.07 -5.10
CA GLU A 73 4.05 6.06 -6.06
C GLU A 73 3.31 7.37 -5.98
N ALA A 74 2.04 7.32 -5.60
CA ALA A 74 1.23 8.52 -5.48
C ALA A 74 0.11 8.24 -4.50
N LEU A 75 -0.35 9.27 -3.82
CA LEU A 75 -1.47 9.12 -2.90
C LEU A 75 -2.74 9.50 -3.64
N PRO A 76 -3.69 8.57 -3.78
CA PRO A 76 -4.92 8.89 -4.49
C PRO A 76 -5.77 9.90 -3.72
N VAL A 77 -6.56 10.67 -4.45
CA VAL A 77 -7.47 11.63 -3.83
C VAL A 77 -8.89 11.09 -3.81
N ARG A 78 -9.09 9.92 -4.36
CA ARG A 78 -10.38 9.26 -4.41
C ARG A 78 -10.17 7.82 -4.83
N ARG A 79 -11.20 7.01 -4.69
CA ARG A 79 -11.16 5.66 -5.25
C ARG A 79 -11.54 5.78 -6.72
N GLY A 80 -10.53 5.97 -7.55
CA GLY A 80 -10.74 6.18 -8.97
C GLY A 80 -10.87 4.88 -9.74
N PRO A 81 -11.01 4.98 -11.08
CA PRO A 81 -11.02 3.79 -11.93
C PRO A 81 -9.69 3.07 -11.90
N ALA A 82 -9.69 1.80 -12.34
CA ALA A 82 -8.52 0.97 -12.23
C ALA A 82 -7.25 1.56 -12.83
N PRO A 83 -7.28 2.16 -14.03
CA PRO A 83 -6.04 2.73 -14.57
C PRO A 83 -5.46 3.84 -13.70
N GLU A 84 -6.32 4.67 -13.15
CA GLU A 84 -5.87 5.75 -12.25
C GLU A 84 -5.29 5.15 -10.97
N ALA A 85 -5.95 4.15 -10.43
CA ALA A 85 -5.52 3.52 -9.18
C ALA A 85 -4.18 2.82 -9.37
N GLN A 86 -3.97 2.20 -10.50
CA GLN A 86 -2.73 1.48 -10.76
C GLN A 86 -1.54 2.40 -10.82
N GLY A 87 -1.76 3.67 -11.14
CA GLY A 87 -0.67 4.65 -11.14
C GLY A 87 -0.21 5.04 -9.75
N CYS A 88 -0.92 4.61 -8.72
CA CYS A 88 -0.56 4.96 -7.35
C CYS A 88 0.45 4.02 -6.72
N TYR A 89 0.79 2.93 -7.39
CA TYR A 89 1.74 1.98 -6.83
C TYR A 89 2.46 1.21 -7.93
N THR A 90 3.59 0.63 -7.57
CA THR A 90 4.35 -0.27 -8.42
C THR A 90 4.41 -1.62 -7.72
N ASP A 91 4.09 -2.66 -8.46
CA ASP A 91 4.11 -4.02 -7.92
C ASP A 91 5.55 -4.52 -7.96
N LEU A 92 6.17 -4.60 -6.79
CA LEU A 92 7.56 -5.04 -6.68
C LEU A 92 7.67 -6.54 -6.52
N GLU A 93 6.61 -7.15 -6.04
CA GLU A 93 6.64 -8.59 -5.81
C GLU A 93 6.90 -9.36 -7.10
N THR A 94 6.23 -8.96 -8.16
CA THR A 94 6.39 -9.64 -9.44
C THR A 94 7.84 -9.59 -9.89
N ALA A 95 8.46 -8.42 -9.76
CA ALA A 95 9.85 -8.27 -10.15
C ALA A 95 10.75 -9.10 -9.27
N ASN A 96 10.48 -9.12 -7.97
CA ASN A 96 11.29 -9.91 -7.03
C ASN A 96 11.21 -11.39 -7.31
N VAL A 97 10.01 -11.88 -7.57
CA VAL A 97 9.83 -13.28 -7.89
C VAL A 97 10.61 -13.64 -9.15
N SER A 98 10.53 -12.80 -10.16
CA SER A 98 11.27 -13.04 -11.40
C SER A 98 12.77 -13.10 -11.14
N GLN A 99 13.27 -12.20 -10.32
CA GLN A 99 14.70 -12.18 -10.03
C GLN A 99 15.11 -13.41 -9.27
N GLN A 100 14.32 -13.83 -8.33
CA GLN A 100 14.64 -15.03 -7.57
C GLN A 100 14.67 -16.25 -8.44
N ALA A 101 13.73 -16.33 -9.36
CA ALA A 101 13.69 -17.47 -10.26
C ALA A 101 14.96 -17.53 -11.11
N ARG A 102 15.48 -16.39 -11.50
CA ARG A 102 16.69 -16.37 -12.30
C ARG A 102 17.92 -16.72 -11.51
N VAL A 103 17.94 -16.30 -10.26
CA VAL A 103 19.09 -16.57 -9.40
C VAL A 103 19.16 -18.04 -9.07
N ASP A 104 18.02 -18.62 -8.81
CA ASP A 104 17.96 -20.01 -8.46
C ASP A 104 18.18 -20.89 -9.68
#